data_3c8e6fc49defdb183c9d1bd7fb1b3c2f
#
_entry.id   3c8e6fc49defdb183c9d1bd7fb1b3c2f
#
_cell.length_a   1.000
_cell.length_b   1.000
_cell.length_c   1.000
_cell.angle_alpha   90.00
_cell.angle_beta   90.00
_cell.angle_gamma   90.00
#
_symmetry.space_group_name_H-M   'P 1'
#
loop_
_entity.id
_entity.type
_entity.pdbx_description
1 polymer ?
#
loop_
_entity_poly.entity_id
_entity_poly.type
_entity_poly.pdbx_seq_one_letter_code
_entity_poly.pdbx_strand_id
1 'polypeptide(L)'
;MSFNKDVFEVVRLIPKGRVTSYGAIAKYLGDARASRRIGWALNKSFTVTPDVPAHRVVNRLGLLSGALHFPTERSMADELREESVQVIEGQVVEFDKCFWDPMTEL
;
A
#
# COMPACT_ATOMS: atom_id res chain seq x y z
N MET A 1 -19.20 -9.14 -7.08
CA MET A 1 -18.15 -8.63 -6.18
C MET A 1 -17.25 -7.66 -6.91
N SER A 2 -16.86 -6.59 -6.24
CA SER A 2 -16.02 -5.57 -6.83
C SER A 2 -14.55 -5.85 -6.53
N PHE A 3 -13.72 -5.78 -7.56
CA PHE A 3 -12.27 -5.91 -7.38
C PHE A 3 -11.74 -4.82 -6.45
N ASN A 4 -12.18 -3.58 -6.64
CA ASN A 4 -11.74 -2.47 -5.81
C ASN A 4 -12.11 -2.68 -4.34
N LYS A 5 -13.31 -3.19 -4.08
CA LYS A 5 -13.74 -3.50 -2.71
C LYS A 5 -12.82 -4.53 -2.07
N ASP A 6 -12.46 -5.58 -2.81
CA ASP A 6 -11.55 -6.61 -2.30
C ASP A 6 -10.18 -6.04 -1.97
N VAL A 7 -9.66 -5.16 -2.83
CA VAL A 7 -8.39 -4.47 -2.58
C VAL A 7 -8.47 -3.65 -1.29
N PHE A 8 -9.54 -2.85 -1.14
CA PHE A 8 -9.70 -1.99 0.03
C PHE A 8 -9.77 -2.81 1.32
N GLU A 9 -10.48 -3.94 1.30
CA GLU A 9 -10.58 -4.80 2.47
C GLU A 9 -9.23 -5.34 2.91
N VAL A 10 -8.39 -5.79 1.97
CA VAL A 10 -7.05 -6.29 2.29
C VAL A 10 -6.17 -5.16 2.83
N VAL A 11 -6.21 -4.00 2.18
CA VAL A 11 -5.36 -2.87 2.57
C VAL A 11 -5.71 -2.39 3.98
N ARG A 12 -7.00 -2.40 4.34
CA ARG A 12 -7.41 -2.02 5.69
C ARG A 12 -6.84 -2.93 6.77
N LEU A 13 -6.46 -4.15 6.42
CA LEU A 13 -5.91 -5.12 7.37
C LEU A 13 -4.40 -4.96 7.60
N ILE A 14 -3.72 -4.16 6.80
CA ILE A 14 -2.29 -3.92 6.98
C ILE A 14 -2.08 -3.13 8.27
N PRO A 15 -1.33 -3.65 9.24
CA PRO A 15 -1.13 -2.96 10.51
C PRO A 15 -0.31 -1.68 10.35
N LYS A 16 -0.47 -0.75 11.28
CA LYS A 16 0.41 0.41 11.36
C LYS A 16 1.86 -0.05 11.55
N GLY A 17 2.77 0.64 10.88
CA GLY A 17 4.18 0.29 10.96
C GLY A 17 4.60 -0.83 10.02
N ARG A 18 3.65 -1.35 9.24
CA ARG A 18 3.92 -2.40 8.26
C ARG A 18 3.54 -1.91 6.87
N VAL A 19 4.17 -2.48 5.86
CA VAL A 19 3.87 -2.16 4.46
C VAL A 19 3.80 -3.45 3.65
N THR A 20 3.07 -3.39 2.53
CA THR A 20 3.05 -4.51 1.58
C THR A 20 3.28 -3.96 0.18
N SER A 21 3.31 -4.85 -0.81
CA SER A 21 3.51 -4.46 -2.20
C SER A 21 2.25 -4.70 -3.02
N TYR A 22 2.15 -4.01 -4.14
CA TYR A 22 1.05 -4.24 -5.09
C TYR A 22 1.02 -5.70 -5.53
N GLY A 23 2.20 -6.27 -5.78
CA GLY A 23 2.29 -7.67 -6.21
C GLY A 23 1.85 -8.66 -5.14
N ALA A 24 2.14 -8.38 -3.86
CA ALA A 24 1.72 -9.25 -2.77
C ALA A 24 0.20 -9.26 -2.63
N ILE A 25 -0.45 -8.10 -2.77
CA ILE A 25 -1.90 -8.01 -2.75
C ILE A 25 -2.50 -8.76 -3.94
N ALA A 26 -1.94 -8.54 -5.13
CA ALA A 26 -2.41 -9.18 -6.36
C ALA A 26 -2.37 -10.70 -6.23
N LYS A 27 -1.27 -11.22 -5.71
CA LYS A 27 -1.09 -12.65 -5.50
C LYS A 27 -2.12 -13.20 -4.51
N TYR A 28 -2.35 -12.48 -3.42
CA TYR A 28 -3.34 -12.88 -2.42
C TYR A 28 -4.76 -12.92 -3.01
N LEU A 29 -5.09 -11.99 -3.89
CA LEU A 29 -6.40 -11.94 -4.54
C LEU A 29 -6.53 -12.92 -5.70
N GLY A 30 -5.47 -13.69 -5.99
CA GLY A 30 -5.52 -14.74 -6.98
C GLY A 30 -5.18 -14.33 -8.40
N ASP A 31 -4.65 -13.13 -8.61
CA ASP A 31 -4.25 -12.67 -9.94
C ASP A 31 -2.94 -11.89 -9.85
N ALA A 32 -1.83 -12.60 -10.00
CA ALA A 32 -0.50 -12.00 -9.87
C ALA A 32 -0.20 -10.90 -10.88
N ARG A 33 -1.04 -10.75 -11.92
CA ARG A 33 -0.86 -9.71 -12.93
C ARG A 33 -1.69 -8.46 -12.67
N ALA A 34 -2.39 -8.41 -11.55
CA ALA A 34 -3.32 -7.33 -11.26
C ALA A 34 -2.69 -6.12 -10.55
N SER A 35 -1.36 -6.08 -10.40
CA SER A 35 -0.68 -4.99 -9.66
C SER A 35 -1.08 -3.59 -10.13
N ARG A 36 -1.17 -3.38 -11.45
CA ARG A 36 -1.56 -2.08 -11.99
C ARG A 36 -2.99 -1.70 -11.62
N ARG A 37 -3.90 -2.67 -11.67
CA ARG A 37 -5.30 -2.44 -11.30
C ARG A 37 -5.42 -2.09 -9.81
N ILE A 38 -4.57 -2.67 -8.99
CA ILE A 38 -4.53 -2.35 -7.55
C ILE A 38 -4.11 -0.90 -7.36
N GLY A 39 -3.08 -0.46 -8.09
CA GLY A 39 -2.66 0.93 -8.05
C GLY A 39 -3.80 1.89 -8.44
N TRP A 40 -4.55 1.56 -9.49
CA TRP A 40 -5.69 2.36 -9.91
C TRP A 40 -6.78 2.40 -8.84
N ALA A 41 -7.06 1.26 -8.20
CA ALA A 41 -8.05 1.22 -7.13
C ALA A 41 -7.64 2.12 -5.97
N LEU A 42 -6.36 2.06 -5.56
CA LEU A 42 -5.87 2.88 -4.46
C LEU A 42 -5.88 4.37 -4.79
N ASN A 43 -5.65 4.74 -6.04
CA ASN A 43 -5.74 6.14 -6.45
C ASN A 43 -7.15 6.68 -6.24
N LYS A 44 -8.17 5.86 -6.44
CA LYS A 44 -9.56 6.25 -6.21
C LYS A 44 -9.91 6.34 -4.73
N SER A 45 -9.18 5.64 -3.87
CA SER A 45 -9.49 5.58 -2.45
C SER A 45 -9.46 6.96 -1.77
N PHE A 46 -8.65 7.88 -2.28
CA PHE A 46 -8.53 9.21 -1.67
C PHE A 46 -9.84 9.99 -1.66
N THR A 47 -10.70 9.74 -2.64
CA THR A 47 -11.99 10.44 -2.73
C THR A 47 -13.17 9.57 -2.31
N VAL A 48 -13.08 8.26 -2.55
CA VAL A 48 -14.21 7.35 -2.33
C VAL A 48 -14.17 6.74 -0.92
N THR A 49 -13.00 6.32 -0.47
CA THR A 49 -12.82 5.67 0.83
C THR A 49 -11.52 6.15 1.47
N PRO A 50 -11.49 7.40 1.97
CA PRO A 50 -10.23 7.98 2.47
C PRO A 50 -9.67 7.30 3.72
N ASP A 51 -10.42 6.43 4.37
CA ASP A 51 -9.94 5.63 5.50
C ASP A 51 -9.03 4.47 5.11
N VAL A 52 -8.97 4.14 3.81
CA VAL A 52 -8.08 3.07 3.34
C VAL A 52 -6.64 3.54 3.44
N PRO A 53 -5.76 2.82 4.17
CA PRO A 53 -4.38 3.29 4.37
C PRO A 53 -3.50 2.99 3.15
N ALA A 54 -3.76 3.70 2.04
CA ALA A 54 -3.05 3.51 0.78
C ALA A 54 -1.54 3.72 0.92
N HIS A 55 -1.10 4.50 1.91
CA HIS A 55 0.32 4.75 2.16
C HIS A 55 1.09 3.49 2.58
N ARG A 56 0.39 2.44 2.98
CA ARG A 56 1.03 1.17 3.40
C ARG A 56 1.27 0.22 2.24
N VAL A 57 1.05 0.68 1.00
CA VAL A 57 1.28 -0.13 -0.20
C VAL A 57 2.37 0.53 -1.05
N VAL A 58 3.46 -0.19 -1.25
CA VAL A 58 4.62 0.29 -2.01
C VAL A 58 4.92 -0.71 -3.12
N ASN A 59 5.91 -0.44 -3.96
CA ASN A 59 6.26 -1.43 -4.97
C ASN A 59 7.14 -2.54 -4.36
N ARG A 60 7.49 -3.53 -5.17
CA ARG A 60 8.25 -4.70 -4.68
C ARG A 60 9.65 -4.38 -4.14
N LEU A 61 10.15 -3.19 -4.46
CA LEU A 61 11.47 -2.74 -3.99
C LEU A 61 11.36 -1.80 -2.78
N GLY A 62 10.14 -1.59 -2.28
CA GLY A 62 9.91 -0.65 -1.19
C GLY A 62 9.84 0.80 -1.63
N LEU A 63 9.77 1.06 -2.93
CA LEU A 63 9.69 2.43 -3.46
C LEU A 63 8.26 2.95 -3.37
N LEU A 64 8.13 4.22 -3.02
CA LEU A 64 6.84 4.91 -2.90
C LEU A 64 6.34 5.33 -4.29
N SER A 65 6.06 4.34 -5.14
CA SER A 65 5.72 4.59 -6.53
C SER A 65 4.38 5.30 -6.73
N GLY A 66 3.48 5.23 -5.75
CA GLY A 66 2.19 5.92 -5.80
C GLY A 66 2.18 7.30 -5.18
N ALA A 67 3.33 7.83 -4.78
CA ALA A 67 3.40 9.07 -4.00
C ALA A 67 2.80 10.28 -4.72
N LEU A 68 2.86 10.33 -6.05
CA LEU A 68 2.35 11.47 -6.82
C LEU A 68 0.82 11.62 -6.73
N HIS A 69 0.12 10.59 -6.33
CA HIS A 69 -1.35 10.62 -6.22
C HIS A 69 -1.84 11.07 -4.85
N PHE A 70 -0.93 11.24 -3.89
CA PHE A 70 -1.29 11.68 -2.55
C PHE A 70 -1.55 13.18 -2.49
N PRO A 71 -2.45 13.63 -1.59
CA PRO A 71 -2.68 15.07 -1.41
C PRO A 71 -1.40 15.80 -1.01
N THR A 72 -1.29 17.06 -1.42
CA THR A 72 -0.09 17.87 -1.12
C THR A 72 0.10 18.13 0.37
N GLU A 73 -0.99 18.14 1.12
CA GLU A 73 -0.95 18.43 2.57
C GLU A 73 -0.39 17.26 3.39
N ARG A 74 -0.51 16.05 2.86
CA ARG A 74 -0.01 14.86 3.56
C ARG A 74 0.60 13.90 2.57
N SER A 75 1.91 13.95 2.47
CA SER A 75 2.62 13.08 1.56
C SER A 75 2.60 11.63 2.07
N MET A 76 2.78 10.70 1.14
CA MET A 76 2.89 9.28 1.46
C MET A 76 4.03 9.02 2.44
N ALA A 77 5.17 9.67 2.22
CA ALA A 77 6.34 9.51 3.11
C ALA A 77 6.04 10.00 4.52
N ASP A 78 5.35 11.13 4.65
CA ASP A 78 5.02 11.69 5.97
C ASP A 78 4.09 10.74 6.73
N GLU A 79 3.09 10.18 6.06
CA GLU A 79 2.18 9.24 6.71
C GLU A 79 2.90 7.98 7.19
N LEU A 80 3.84 7.46 6.39
CA LEU A 80 4.64 6.32 6.80
C LEU A 80 5.55 6.66 7.99
N ARG A 81 6.18 7.84 7.95
CA ARG A 81 7.05 8.27 9.06
C ARG A 81 6.28 8.43 10.37
N GLU A 82 5.04 8.89 10.31
CA GLU A 82 4.20 8.99 11.49
C GLU A 82 3.91 7.61 12.10
N GLU A 83 3.99 6.55 11.31
CA GLU A 83 3.80 5.19 11.79
C GLU A 83 5.13 4.50 12.11
N SER A 84 6.20 5.28 12.22
CA SER A 84 7.55 4.80 12.54
C SER A 84 8.19 3.97 11.44
N VAL A 85 7.71 4.11 10.21
CA VAL A 85 8.34 3.50 9.04
C VAL A 85 9.35 4.51 8.47
N GLN A 86 10.61 4.13 8.44
CA GLN A 86 11.65 5.02 7.92
C GLN A 86 11.61 5.05 6.39
N VAL A 87 11.67 6.27 5.84
CA VAL A 87 11.67 6.48 4.39
C VAL A 87 12.81 7.43 4.05
N ILE A 88 13.69 7.00 3.16
CA ILE A 88 14.80 7.82 2.67
C ILE A 88 14.77 7.82 1.15
N GLU A 89 14.76 9.03 0.58
CA GLU A 89 14.73 9.20 -0.88
C GLU A 89 13.68 8.37 -1.58
N GLY A 90 12.46 8.37 -1.01
CA GLY A 90 11.32 7.70 -1.63
C GLY A 90 11.32 6.19 -1.50
N GLN A 91 12.12 5.63 -0.60
CA GLN A 91 12.21 4.19 -0.40
C GLN A 91 12.12 3.84 1.08
N VAL A 92 11.36 2.79 1.39
CA VAL A 92 11.25 2.28 2.75
C VAL A 92 12.57 1.63 3.16
N VAL A 93 13.11 2.08 4.30
CA VAL A 93 14.35 1.53 4.84
C VAL A 93 14.05 0.18 5.50
N GLU A 94 14.92 -0.80 5.25
CA GLU A 94 14.74 -2.16 5.77
C GLU A 94 13.35 -2.71 5.44
N PHE A 95 12.99 -2.61 4.18
CA PHE A 95 11.68 -3.00 3.69
C PHE A 95 11.29 -4.41 4.11
N ASP A 96 12.22 -5.35 4.06
CA ASP A 96 11.99 -6.75 4.42
C ASP A 96 11.56 -6.92 5.88
N LYS A 97 11.99 -6.04 6.77
CA LYS A 97 11.63 -6.12 8.19
C LYS A 97 10.22 -5.64 8.49
N CYS A 98 9.71 -4.71 7.70
CA CYS A 98 8.35 -4.21 7.89
C CYS A 98 7.36 -4.75 6.86
N PHE A 99 7.81 -5.63 5.96
CA PHE A 99 6.95 -6.22 4.95
C PHE A 99 5.89 -7.12 5.58
N TRP A 100 4.64 -6.87 5.21
CA TRP A 100 3.50 -7.66 5.66
C TRP A 100 2.96 -8.42 4.45
N ASP A 101 2.97 -9.75 4.53
CA ASP A 101 2.54 -10.61 3.43
C ASP A 101 1.14 -11.16 3.72
N PRO A 102 0.11 -10.72 2.97
CA PRO A 102 -1.24 -11.19 3.25
C PRO A 102 -1.39 -12.71 3.09
N MET A 103 -0.54 -13.35 2.27
CA MET A 103 -0.60 -14.81 2.11
C MET A 103 -0.26 -15.55 3.40
N THR A 104 0.57 -14.97 4.26
CA THR A 104 1.00 -15.62 5.50
C THR A 104 0.37 -15.01 6.74
N GLU A 105 -0.06 -13.76 6.68
CA GLU A 105 -0.60 -13.05 7.85
C GLU A 105 -2.12 -13.14 7.99
N LEU A 106 -2.80 -13.49 6.92
CA LEU A 106 -4.28 -13.60 6.93
C LEU A 106 -4.79 -15.03 6.87
#